data_68c288fd430e66e0d83c7945c251ca06
#
_entry.id   68c288fd430e66e0d83c7945c251ca06
#
_cell.length_a   1.000
_cell.length_b   1.000
_cell.length_c   1.000
_cell.angle_alpha   90.00
_cell.angle_beta   90.00
_cell.angle_gamma   90.00
#
_symmetry.space_group_name_H-M   'P 1'
#
loop_
_entity.id
_entity.type
_entity.pdbx_description
1 polymer ?
#
loop_
_entity_poly.entity_id
_entity_poly.type
_entity_poly.pdbx_seq_one_letter_code
_entity_poly.pdbx_strand_id
1 'polypeptide(L)'
;IPYMQESLSNAEYDAPQQQEFDFEGYDSEPNPEDSFEKAETLTLQAISSAPAFTDFIEDAKCLTRLYDNTSDDESKGFFYLFRAHDAVTGRTIAVKTTNPTFCEEHPQLNDYLKWESAVLSRLKGKNRIQQICTPLKSMQVPVNCDGKSYMIPVSFFSSIYLPVDVRKSFFDEANDKLKTCANRLRLFCSIISVVQSLHREGLCHRDLKPSNIMGTRHEGKCTAVLIDLGLSLAKPEIEKDLRLFSPKAEVPEMYAAPEIYSGFDSEWDLAQCADIYSLGCMLFELFDKRTFYNALIETNGNGYWETANNIRVGEEEFGGDLKKRLDLYHDLLSDFAPSIIIPRISEESILPLYIRKSIQEIIDKLCAFDYRKRTKESELDGIKTKLRHIAHILEDEHLRELYKKRTKTHRTREVSHA
;
A
#
# COMPACT_ATOMS: atom_id res chain seq x y z
N ILE A 1 10.63 1.16 -15.95
CA ILE A 1 10.96 0.88 -17.37
C ILE A 1 9.98 1.69 -18.21
N PRO A 2 10.44 2.64 -19.02
CA PRO A 2 9.53 3.47 -19.83
C PRO A 2 9.14 2.74 -21.10
N TYR A 3 7.87 2.49 -21.31
CA TYR A 3 7.34 2.17 -22.64
C TYR A 3 7.18 3.47 -23.44
N MET A 4 8.08 3.66 -24.40
CA MET A 4 7.90 4.62 -25.48
C MET A 4 6.88 4.06 -26.47
N GLN A 5 5.76 4.77 -26.66
CA GLN A 5 4.91 4.58 -27.83
C GLN A 5 5.54 5.37 -28.99
N GLU A 6 6.11 4.67 -29.95
CA GLU A 6 6.42 5.23 -31.26
C GLU A 6 5.16 5.23 -32.13
N SER A 7 4.84 6.42 -32.64
CA SER A 7 3.81 6.67 -33.66
C SER A 7 4.22 6.01 -34.97
N LEU A 8 3.47 5.01 -35.44
CA LEU A 8 3.60 4.46 -36.78
C LEU A 8 2.74 5.27 -37.74
N SER A 9 3.40 5.91 -38.69
CA SER A 9 2.80 6.49 -39.87
C SER A 9 2.37 5.40 -40.85
N ASN A 10 1.17 5.55 -41.43
CA ASN A 10 0.63 4.71 -42.50
C ASN A 10 1.56 4.66 -43.71
N ALA A 11 2.04 3.47 -44.03
CA ALA A 11 2.53 3.13 -45.37
C ALA A 11 1.82 1.83 -45.78
N GLU A 12 1.00 1.98 -46.85
CA GLU A 12 0.39 0.85 -47.55
C GLU A 12 1.51 -0.02 -48.15
N TYR A 13 1.52 -1.32 -47.80
CA TYR A 13 2.29 -2.31 -48.52
C TYR A 13 1.38 -3.46 -48.94
N ASP A 14 1.42 -3.71 -50.27
CA ASP A 14 0.78 -4.85 -50.94
C ASP A 14 1.31 -6.17 -50.37
N ALA A 15 0.37 -7.06 -50.03
CA ALA A 15 0.68 -8.41 -49.52
C ALA A 15 1.02 -9.36 -50.68
N PRO A 16 2.09 -10.13 -50.59
CA PRO A 16 2.30 -11.30 -51.45
C PRO A 16 1.48 -12.48 -50.95
N GLN A 17 0.93 -13.25 -51.89
CA GLN A 17 0.13 -14.46 -51.69
C GLN A 17 0.83 -15.47 -50.79
N GLN A 18 0.09 -15.94 -49.76
CA GLN A 18 0.46 -17.04 -48.91
C GLN A 18 0.47 -18.37 -49.70
N GLN A 19 1.62 -19.02 -49.80
CA GLN A 19 1.70 -20.44 -50.00
C GLN A 19 1.53 -21.11 -48.63
N GLU A 20 0.47 -21.93 -48.51
CA GLU A 20 0.30 -22.84 -47.40
C GLU A 20 1.42 -23.89 -47.42
N PHE A 21 2.32 -23.86 -46.45
CA PHE A 21 3.19 -24.95 -46.12
C PHE A 21 2.58 -25.68 -44.91
N ASP A 22 2.09 -26.90 -45.17
CA ASP A 22 1.76 -27.89 -44.14
C ASP A 22 3.05 -28.25 -43.38
N PHE A 23 3.17 -27.75 -42.13
CA PHE A 23 4.11 -28.26 -41.15
C PHE A 23 3.35 -29.17 -40.18
N GLU A 24 3.24 -30.47 -40.54
CA GLU A 24 3.00 -31.51 -39.56
C GLU A 24 4.29 -31.74 -38.77
N GLY A 25 4.25 -31.58 -37.44
CA GLY A 25 5.26 -32.09 -36.52
C GLY A 25 6.27 -31.07 -35.95
N TYR A 26 5.84 -30.00 -35.38
CA TYR A 26 6.58 -29.36 -34.28
C TYR A 26 5.79 -29.57 -33.00
N ASP A 27 6.42 -30.30 -32.05
CA ASP A 27 6.00 -30.27 -30.66
C ASP A 27 5.89 -28.79 -30.26
N SER A 28 4.68 -28.35 -29.94
CA SER A 28 4.43 -26.98 -29.49
C SER A 28 5.34 -26.71 -28.31
N GLU A 29 6.25 -25.74 -28.44
CA GLU A 29 7.00 -25.25 -27.29
C GLU A 29 5.98 -24.97 -26.16
N PRO A 30 6.27 -25.45 -24.94
CA PRO A 30 5.34 -25.23 -23.83
C PRO A 30 5.08 -23.73 -23.71
N ASN A 31 3.80 -23.35 -23.57
CA ASN A 31 3.41 -21.96 -23.36
C ASN A 31 4.28 -21.39 -22.23
N PRO A 32 4.99 -20.26 -22.42
CA PRO A 32 5.84 -19.66 -21.38
C PRO A 32 5.10 -19.56 -20.03
N GLU A 33 3.82 -19.23 -20.00
CA GLU A 33 3.00 -19.14 -18.78
C GLU A 33 2.92 -20.49 -18.05
N ASP A 34 2.73 -21.61 -18.75
CA ASP A 34 2.68 -22.95 -18.14
C ASP A 34 4.03 -23.36 -17.53
N SER A 35 5.13 -22.95 -18.14
CA SER A 35 6.48 -23.23 -17.64
C SER A 35 6.79 -22.44 -16.35
N PHE A 36 6.34 -21.19 -16.27
CA PHE A 36 6.51 -20.34 -15.08
C PHE A 36 5.64 -20.80 -13.90
N GLU A 37 4.38 -21.13 -14.13
CA GLU A 37 3.50 -21.67 -13.08
C GLU A 37 4.05 -22.97 -12.49
N LYS A 38 4.57 -23.85 -13.35
CA LYS A 38 5.24 -25.09 -12.91
C LYS A 38 6.46 -24.79 -12.05
N ALA A 39 7.32 -23.85 -12.46
CA ALA A 39 8.51 -23.46 -11.71
C ALA A 39 8.16 -22.83 -10.35
N GLU A 40 7.16 -21.96 -10.31
CA GLU A 40 6.65 -21.38 -9.08
C GLU A 40 6.11 -22.46 -8.13
N THR A 41 5.32 -23.41 -8.63
CA THR A 41 4.77 -24.51 -7.84
C THR A 41 5.88 -25.37 -7.22
N LEU A 42 6.91 -25.71 -8.00
CA LEU A 42 8.06 -26.49 -7.51
C LEU A 42 8.84 -25.73 -6.45
N THR A 43 9.04 -24.43 -6.65
CA THR A 43 9.74 -23.55 -5.69
C THR A 43 8.97 -23.45 -4.37
N LEU A 44 7.65 -23.23 -4.41
CA LEU A 44 6.81 -23.19 -3.23
C LEU A 44 6.79 -24.51 -2.45
N GLN A 45 6.72 -25.65 -3.15
CA GLN A 45 6.80 -26.97 -2.53
C GLN A 45 8.16 -27.18 -1.86
N ALA A 46 9.26 -26.81 -2.53
CA ALA A 46 10.59 -26.92 -2.00
C ALA A 46 10.80 -26.04 -0.75
N ILE A 47 10.32 -24.79 -0.76
CA ILE A 47 10.36 -23.89 0.41
C ILE A 47 9.57 -24.51 1.57
N SER A 48 8.32 -24.92 1.34
CA SER A 48 7.41 -25.44 2.37
C SER A 48 7.91 -26.76 3.00
N SER A 49 8.73 -27.52 2.30
CA SER A 49 9.31 -28.78 2.79
C SER A 49 10.74 -28.66 3.32
N ALA A 50 11.38 -27.50 3.21
CA ALA A 50 12.75 -27.30 3.67
C ALA A 50 12.86 -27.43 5.20
N PRO A 51 13.81 -28.25 5.75
CA PRO A 51 13.95 -28.42 7.20
C PRO A 51 14.12 -27.10 7.96
N ALA A 52 14.92 -26.18 7.41
CA ALA A 52 15.12 -24.85 8.01
C ALA A 52 13.85 -24.00 8.07
N PHE A 53 12.82 -24.33 7.29
CA PHE A 53 11.51 -23.70 7.31
C PHE A 53 10.56 -24.45 8.27
N THR A 54 10.49 -25.78 8.16
CA THR A 54 9.57 -26.64 8.93
C THR A 54 9.90 -26.72 10.41
N ASP A 55 11.17 -26.52 10.81
CA ASP A 55 11.57 -26.44 12.22
C ASP A 55 10.89 -25.26 12.99
N PHE A 56 10.41 -24.25 12.28
CA PHE A 56 9.80 -23.05 12.86
C PHE A 56 8.33 -22.86 12.47
N ILE A 57 7.87 -23.52 11.40
CA ILE A 57 6.62 -23.21 10.71
C ILE A 57 5.90 -24.50 10.35
N GLU A 58 4.65 -24.62 10.83
CA GLU A 58 3.75 -25.72 10.53
C GLU A 58 2.54 -25.22 9.70
N ASP A 59 1.92 -26.12 8.93
CA ASP A 59 0.69 -25.89 8.16
C ASP A 59 0.74 -24.62 7.28
N ALA A 60 1.87 -24.40 6.62
CA ALA A 60 2.07 -23.24 5.77
C ALA A 60 1.17 -23.28 4.52
N LYS A 61 0.31 -22.24 4.37
CA LYS A 61 -0.52 -22.01 3.20
C LYS A 61 -0.11 -20.70 2.54
N CYS A 62 0.36 -20.77 1.30
CA CYS A 62 0.68 -19.58 0.52
C CYS A 62 -0.59 -18.77 0.23
N LEU A 63 -0.54 -17.45 0.48
CA LEU A 63 -1.62 -16.49 0.26
C LEU A 63 -1.40 -15.65 -1.01
N THR A 64 -0.14 -15.55 -1.46
CA THR A 64 0.23 -14.77 -2.65
C THR A 64 1.03 -15.64 -3.60
N ARG A 65 0.66 -15.60 -4.87
CA ARG A 65 1.36 -16.29 -5.96
C ARG A 65 1.56 -15.33 -7.11
N LEU A 66 2.59 -15.55 -7.92
CA LEU A 66 2.90 -14.75 -9.10
C LEU A 66 1.74 -14.75 -10.11
N TYR A 67 1.10 -15.90 -10.30
CA TYR A 67 0.01 -16.14 -11.25
C TYR A 67 -1.36 -16.24 -10.56
N ASP A 68 -1.59 -15.48 -9.50
CA ASP A 68 -2.91 -15.40 -8.91
C ASP A 68 -3.76 -14.37 -9.66
N ASN A 69 -4.50 -14.83 -10.68
CA ASN A 69 -5.42 -14.03 -11.50
C ASN A 69 -6.60 -13.41 -10.70
N THR A 70 -6.67 -13.62 -9.39
CA THR A 70 -7.81 -13.18 -8.56
C THR A 70 -7.62 -11.82 -7.94
N SER A 71 -6.52 -11.12 -8.22
CA SER A 71 -6.20 -9.87 -7.54
C SER A 71 -5.52 -8.82 -8.42
N ASP A 72 -6.04 -7.61 -8.35
CA ASP A 72 -5.60 -6.40 -9.09
C ASP A 72 -4.32 -5.72 -8.54
N ASP A 73 -3.52 -6.38 -7.69
CA ASP A 73 -2.37 -5.76 -7.02
C ASP A 73 -1.07 -6.10 -7.76
N GLU A 74 -0.50 -5.13 -8.48
CA GLU A 74 0.74 -5.26 -9.27
C GLU A 74 2.00 -5.55 -8.43
N SER A 75 1.94 -5.35 -7.10
CA SER A 75 3.06 -5.68 -6.20
C SER A 75 3.18 -7.17 -5.88
N LYS A 76 2.33 -8.01 -6.47
CA LYS A 76 2.31 -9.43 -6.26
C LYS A 76 3.40 -10.13 -7.05
N GLY A 77 4.17 -10.88 -6.34
CA GLY A 77 5.18 -11.73 -6.93
C GLY A 77 6.57 -11.55 -6.35
N PHE A 78 6.93 -10.36 -5.85
CA PHE A 78 8.25 -10.14 -5.28
C PHE A 78 8.49 -10.93 -3.99
N PHE A 79 7.43 -11.17 -3.22
CA PHE A 79 7.48 -11.93 -1.98
C PHE A 79 6.34 -12.94 -1.92
N TYR A 80 6.62 -14.12 -1.41
CA TYR A 80 5.57 -15.04 -0.99
C TYR A 80 5.15 -14.72 0.44
N LEU A 81 3.84 -14.66 0.65
CA LEU A 81 3.24 -14.53 1.97
C LEU A 81 2.52 -15.83 2.33
N PHE A 82 2.90 -16.44 3.45
CA PHE A 82 2.23 -17.62 3.97
C PHE A 82 1.46 -17.29 5.25
N ARG A 83 0.27 -17.88 5.37
CA ARG A 83 -0.37 -18.08 6.66
C ARG A 83 0.05 -19.44 7.18
N ALA A 84 0.54 -19.49 8.41
CA ALA A 84 1.08 -20.69 9.00
C ALA A 84 0.87 -20.70 10.52
N HIS A 85 1.35 -21.77 11.19
CA HIS A 85 1.44 -21.83 12.64
C HIS A 85 2.92 -21.83 13.05
N ASP A 86 3.21 -21.14 14.14
CA ASP A 86 4.54 -21.20 14.77
C ASP A 86 4.67 -22.56 15.48
N ALA A 87 5.68 -23.35 15.09
CA ALA A 87 5.86 -24.73 15.56
C ALA A 87 6.08 -24.83 17.09
N VAL A 88 6.55 -23.77 17.74
CA VAL A 88 6.81 -23.73 19.17
C VAL A 88 5.60 -23.27 19.97
N THR A 89 4.93 -22.21 19.49
CA THR A 89 3.85 -21.56 20.24
C THR A 89 2.45 -21.93 19.77
N GLY A 90 2.30 -22.57 18.61
CA GLY A 90 1.03 -22.91 17.96
C GLY A 90 0.23 -21.67 17.50
N ARG A 91 0.81 -20.47 17.58
CA ARG A 91 0.13 -19.24 17.17
C ARG A 91 0.07 -19.12 15.65
N THR A 92 -1.04 -18.57 15.14
CA THR A 92 -1.12 -18.24 13.72
C THR A 92 -0.20 -17.08 13.40
N ILE A 93 0.67 -17.26 12.41
CA ILE A 93 1.69 -16.31 11.95
C ILE A 93 1.55 -16.04 10.47
N ALA A 94 2.08 -14.89 10.06
CA ALA A 94 2.35 -14.57 8.67
C ALA A 94 3.86 -14.74 8.44
N VAL A 95 4.22 -15.43 7.37
CA VAL A 95 5.62 -15.65 6.96
C VAL A 95 5.84 -14.97 5.64
N LYS A 96 6.75 -13.99 5.59
CA LYS A 96 7.16 -13.31 4.38
C LYS A 96 8.49 -13.89 3.91
N THR A 97 8.54 -14.35 2.68
CA THR A 97 9.76 -14.91 2.08
C THR A 97 10.04 -14.24 0.74
N THR A 98 11.31 -14.13 0.37
CA THR A 98 11.66 -13.70 -0.99
C THR A 98 11.13 -14.71 -2.01
N ASN A 99 10.67 -14.21 -3.16
CA ASN A 99 10.42 -15.03 -4.33
C ASN A 99 11.72 -15.16 -5.13
N PRO A 100 12.33 -16.35 -5.20
CA PRO A 100 13.62 -16.54 -5.88
C PRO A 100 13.58 -16.19 -7.36
N THR A 101 12.44 -16.34 -8.02
CA THR A 101 12.27 -16.03 -9.45
C THR A 101 12.62 -14.58 -9.78
N PHE A 102 12.36 -13.66 -8.84
CA PHE A 102 12.65 -12.23 -9.02
C PHE A 102 13.99 -11.80 -8.40
N CYS A 103 14.60 -12.61 -7.53
CA CYS A 103 15.82 -12.20 -6.82
C CYS A 103 17.03 -12.03 -7.72
N GLU A 104 17.09 -12.68 -8.90
CA GLU A 104 18.17 -12.51 -9.87
C GLU A 104 18.07 -11.15 -10.59
N GLU A 105 16.85 -10.77 -10.99
CA GLU A 105 16.60 -9.51 -11.68
C GLU A 105 16.50 -8.33 -10.68
N HIS A 106 16.07 -8.59 -9.45
CA HIS A 106 15.84 -7.60 -8.40
C HIS A 106 16.56 -7.99 -7.10
N PRO A 107 17.91 -7.95 -7.06
CA PRO A 107 18.68 -8.35 -5.87
C PRO A 107 18.38 -7.50 -4.62
N GLN A 108 17.88 -6.29 -4.79
CA GLN A 108 17.42 -5.40 -3.71
C GLN A 108 16.27 -5.97 -2.87
N LEU A 109 15.51 -6.95 -3.37
CA LEU A 109 14.42 -7.59 -2.61
C LEU A 109 14.90 -8.24 -1.30
N ASN A 110 16.12 -8.80 -1.31
CA ASN A 110 16.72 -9.33 -0.09
C ASN A 110 17.05 -8.21 0.92
N ASP A 111 17.46 -7.04 0.45
CA ASP A 111 17.75 -5.90 1.31
C ASP A 111 16.46 -5.34 1.91
N TYR A 112 15.35 -5.27 1.15
CA TYR A 112 14.03 -4.89 1.66
C TYR A 112 13.57 -5.84 2.78
N LEU A 113 13.68 -7.15 2.57
CA LEU A 113 13.28 -8.14 3.57
C LEU A 113 14.15 -8.08 4.83
N LYS A 114 15.46 -7.90 4.65
CA LYS A 114 16.42 -7.74 5.75
C LYS A 114 16.16 -6.47 6.55
N TRP A 115 15.92 -5.37 5.85
CA TRP A 115 15.57 -4.09 6.47
C TRP A 115 14.28 -4.21 7.27
N GLU A 116 13.21 -4.73 6.68
CA GLU A 116 11.91 -4.89 7.33
C GLU A 116 12.03 -5.74 8.61
N SER A 117 12.71 -6.88 8.53
CA SER A 117 12.92 -7.74 9.69
C SER A 117 13.68 -7.03 10.83
N ALA A 118 14.70 -6.23 10.49
CA ALA A 118 15.49 -5.47 11.46
C ALA A 118 14.64 -4.36 12.12
N VAL A 119 13.90 -3.61 11.32
CA VAL A 119 12.99 -2.55 11.79
C VAL A 119 11.90 -3.13 12.69
N LEU A 120 11.23 -4.23 12.28
CA LEU A 120 10.23 -4.89 13.10
C LEU A 120 10.80 -5.47 14.40
N SER A 121 12.04 -5.96 14.39
CA SER A 121 12.74 -6.43 15.60
C SER A 121 12.97 -5.27 16.59
N ARG A 122 13.37 -4.11 16.10
CA ARG A 122 13.54 -2.90 16.90
C ARG A 122 12.19 -2.40 17.47
N LEU A 123 11.11 -2.51 16.70
CA LEU A 123 9.77 -2.08 17.07
C LEU A 123 8.99 -3.15 17.88
N LYS A 124 9.64 -4.24 18.28
CA LYS A 124 9.00 -5.31 19.05
C LYS A 124 8.40 -4.76 20.35
N GLY A 125 7.13 -5.08 20.59
CA GLY A 125 6.36 -4.58 21.74
C GLY A 125 5.74 -3.19 21.55
N LYS A 126 6.00 -2.49 20.43
CA LYS A 126 5.32 -1.24 20.11
C LYS A 126 3.91 -1.54 19.60
N ASN A 127 2.93 -0.85 20.18
CA ASN A 127 1.54 -1.04 19.86
C ASN A 127 1.22 -0.62 18.41
N ARG A 128 0.30 -1.34 17.75
CA ARG A 128 -0.25 -1.02 16.43
C ARG A 128 0.73 -1.11 15.26
N ILE A 129 1.88 -1.73 15.47
CA ILE A 129 2.82 -2.09 14.43
C ILE A 129 2.88 -3.60 14.38
N GLN A 130 3.02 -4.17 13.21
CA GLN A 130 3.17 -5.61 13.03
C GLN A 130 4.26 -6.16 13.96
N GLN A 131 3.96 -7.23 14.69
CA GLN A 131 4.88 -7.80 15.67
C GLN A 131 5.62 -8.97 15.06
N ILE A 132 6.96 -8.90 15.07
CA ILE A 132 7.83 -9.99 14.62
C ILE A 132 7.80 -11.15 15.61
N CYS A 133 7.73 -12.37 15.09
CA CYS A 133 7.85 -13.63 15.84
C CYS A 133 9.26 -14.19 15.69
N THR A 134 9.66 -14.49 14.45
CA THR A 134 10.98 -15.00 14.10
C THR A 134 11.72 -13.97 13.26
N PRO A 135 12.92 -13.51 13.67
CA PRO A 135 13.73 -12.61 12.85
C PRO A 135 14.20 -13.29 11.57
N LEU A 136 14.78 -12.51 10.66
CA LEU A 136 15.26 -13.01 9.36
C LEU A 136 16.11 -14.26 9.50
N LYS A 137 15.79 -15.25 8.70
CA LYS A 137 16.57 -16.46 8.46
C LYS A 137 16.82 -16.61 6.97
N SER A 138 17.98 -17.15 6.62
CA SER A 138 18.31 -17.51 5.24
C SER A 138 18.61 -18.98 5.16
N MET A 139 18.20 -19.63 4.07
CA MET A 139 18.38 -21.04 3.82
C MET A 139 18.68 -21.29 2.34
N GLN A 140 19.27 -22.44 2.05
CA GLN A 140 19.42 -22.95 0.69
C GLN A 140 18.35 -24.03 0.47
N VAL A 141 17.55 -23.86 -0.56
CA VAL A 141 16.45 -24.77 -0.87
C VAL A 141 16.73 -25.55 -2.14
N PRO A 142 16.76 -26.89 -2.09
CA PRO A 142 16.95 -27.69 -3.31
C PRO A 142 15.64 -27.73 -4.13
N VAL A 143 15.69 -27.23 -5.33
CA VAL A 143 14.60 -27.31 -6.31
C VAL A 143 15.00 -28.28 -7.42
N ASN A 144 14.20 -29.30 -7.65
CA ASN A 144 14.41 -30.27 -8.71
C ASN A 144 13.54 -29.93 -9.90
N CYS A 145 14.16 -29.58 -11.02
CA CYS A 145 13.48 -29.27 -12.26
C CYS A 145 14.20 -30.04 -13.42
N ASP A 146 13.43 -30.78 -14.22
CA ASP A 146 13.88 -31.51 -15.39
C ASP A 146 15.12 -32.42 -15.15
N GLY A 147 15.10 -33.12 -14.00
CA GLY A 147 16.16 -34.03 -13.56
C GLY A 147 17.45 -33.38 -13.06
N LYS A 148 17.48 -32.05 -12.94
CA LYS A 148 18.58 -31.29 -12.33
C LYS A 148 18.14 -30.71 -10.98
N SER A 149 19.09 -30.67 -10.04
CA SER A 149 18.86 -30.07 -8.72
C SER A 149 19.60 -28.72 -8.66
N TYR A 150 18.86 -27.70 -8.29
CA TYR A 150 19.32 -26.31 -8.10
C TYR A 150 19.23 -25.95 -6.64
N MET A 151 20.28 -25.33 -6.09
CA MET A 151 20.24 -24.77 -4.73
C MET A 151 19.86 -23.29 -4.81
N ILE A 152 18.70 -22.93 -4.33
CA ILE A 152 18.15 -21.58 -4.42
C ILE A 152 18.22 -20.89 -3.04
N PRO A 153 18.86 -19.71 -2.93
CA PRO A 153 18.87 -18.96 -1.68
C PRO A 153 17.50 -18.35 -1.42
N VAL A 154 16.95 -18.62 -0.22
CA VAL A 154 15.64 -18.08 0.24
C VAL A 154 15.83 -17.48 1.60
N SER A 155 15.31 -16.27 1.79
CA SER A 155 15.26 -15.61 3.09
C SER A 155 13.81 -15.45 3.53
N PHE A 156 13.55 -15.57 4.83
CA PHE A 156 12.21 -15.40 5.41
C PHE A 156 12.25 -14.86 6.83
N PHE A 157 11.19 -14.22 7.25
CA PHE A 157 10.89 -13.92 8.65
C PHE A 157 9.40 -14.17 8.93
N SER A 158 9.03 -14.26 10.20
CA SER A 158 7.63 -14.40 10.58
C SER A 158 7.16 -13.31 11.53
N SER A 159 5.86 -12.99 11.45
CA SER A 159 5.17 -12.01 12.26
C SER A 159 3.80 -12.54 12.71
N ILE A 160 3.18 -11.88 13.68
CA ILE A 160 1.81 -12.23 14.09
C ILE A 160 0.87 -12.02 12.91
N TYR A 161 0.05 -13.04 12.60
CA TYR A 161 -0.99 -12.95 11.58
C TYR A 161 -2.11 -11.99 12.02
N LEU A 162 -2.48 -11.07 11.16
CA LEU A 162 -3.54 -10.08 11.37
C LEU A 162 -4.76 -10.47 10.53
N PRO A 163 -5.90 -10.86 11.16
CA PRO A 163 -7.02 -11.45 10.44
C PRO A 163 -7.94 -10.43 9.76
N VAL A 164 -7.81 -9.14 10.07
CA VAL A 164 -8.71 -8.09 9.58
C VAL A 164 -8.04 -7.31 8.46
N ASP A 165 -8.41 -7.65 7.24
CA ASP A 165 -8.11 -6.80 6.08
C ASP A 165 -9.00 -5.56 6.12
N VAL A 166 -8.37 -4.42 6.41
CA VAL A 166 -9.04 -3.14 6.53
C VAL A 166 -9.65 -2.71 5.20
N ARG A 167 -8.96 -2.95 4.08
CA ARG A 167 -9.43 -2.61 2.74
C ARG A 167 -10.80 -3.24 2.46
N LYS A 168 -10.92 -4.56 2.64
CA LYS A 168 -12.19 -5.29 2.43
C LYS A 168 -13.31 -4.81 3.35
N SER A 169 -12.99 -4.46 4.60
CA SER A 169 -14.00 -4.05 5.58
C SER A 169 -14.50 -2.62 5.42
N PHE A 170 -13.74 -1.73 4.72
CA PHE A 170 -13.99 -0.29 4.71
C PHE A 170 -14.32 0.28 3.32
N PHE A 171 -14.00 -0.43 2.25
CA PHE A 171 -14.35 -0.06 0.88
C PHE A 171 -15.61 -0.78 0.37
N ASP A 172 -16.13 -1.78 1.10
CA ASP A 172 -17.35 -2.51 0.75
C ASP A 172 -18.60 -1.63 0.86
N GLU A 173 -19.66 -2.00 0.12
CA GLU A 173 -20.94 -1.30 0.16
C GLU A 173 -21.57 -1.32 1.55
N ALA A 174 -22.07 -0.17 1.98
CA ALA A 174 -22.60 0.04 3.31
C ALA A 174 -24.12 -0.10 3.35
N ASN A 175 -24.64 -1.04 4.13
CA ASN A 175 -26.06 -1.13 4.43
C ASN A 175 -26.59 0.07 5.29
N ASP A 176 -25.71 0.68 6.05
CA ASP A 176 -26.03 1.84 6.91
C ASP A 176 -24.97 2.93 6.71
N LYS A 177 -25.34 3.94 5.92
CA LYS A 177 -24.42 5.01 5.51
C LYS A 177 -23.84 5.80 6.68
N LEU A 178 -24.68 6.24 7.63
CA LEU A 178 -24.23 7.09 8.75
C LEU A 178 -23.27 6.35 9.68
N LYS A 179 -23.64 5.13 10.09
CA LYS A 179 -22.82 4.28 10.94
C LYS A 179 -21.50 3.90 10.26
N THR A 180 -21.55 3.58 8.95
CA THR A 180 -20.36 3.26 8.17
C THR A 180 -19.42 4.45 8.06
N CYS A 181 -19.93 5.65 7.77
CA CYS A 181 -19.12 6.87 7.74
C CYS A 181 -18.46 7.13 9.10
N ALA A 182 -19.21 7.01 10.20
CA ALA A 182 -18.65 7.20 11.54
C ALA A 182 -17.53 6.19 11.84
N ASN A 183 -17.72 4.91 11.50
CA ASN A 183 -16.71 3.86 11.67
C ASN A 183 -15.46 4.12 10.83
N ARG A 184 -15.62 4.52 9.57
CA ARG A 184 -14.51 4.88 8.66
C ARG A 184 -13.70 6.04 9.22
N LEU A 185 -14.34 7.10 9.73
CA LEU A 185 -13.65 8.22 10.36
C LEU A 185 -12.90 7.81 11.64
N ARG A 186 -13.47 6.93 12.46
CA ARG A 186 -12.78 6.40 13.65
C ARG A 186 -11.58 5.55 13.28
N LEU A 187 -11.71 4.70 12.26
CA LEU A 187 -10.58 3.94 11.74
C LEU A 187 -9.49 4.87 11.22
N PHE A 188 -9.85 5.88 10.45
CA PHE A 188 -8.87 6.82 9.91
C PHE A 188 -8.13 7.57 11.03
N CYS A 189 -8.81 7.95 12.12
CA CYS A 189 -8.14 8.47 13.31
C CYS A 189 -7.15 7.46 13.93
N SER A 190 -7.44 6.15 13.85
CA SER A 190 -6.52 5.10 14.27
C SER A 190 -5.31 4.99 13.34
N ILE A 191 -5.51 5.13 12.01
CA ILE A 191 -4.43 5.16 11.02
C ILE A 191 -3.49 6.36 11.26
N ILE A 192 -4.04 7.57 11.42
CA ILE A 192 -3.22 8.75 11.78
C ILE A 192 -2.39 8.47 13.03
N SER A 193 -3.01 7.89 14.06
CA SER A 193 -2.31 7.66 15.34
C SER A 193 -1.17 6.66 15.22
N VAL A 194 -1.26 5.65 14.35
CA VAL A 194 -0.17 4.69 14.17
C VAL A 194 0.94 5.27 13.32
N VAL A 195 0.64 6.09 12.30
CA VAL A 195 1.65 6.82 11.52
C VAL A 195 2.43 7.77 12.42
N GLN A 196 1.73 8.56 13.25
CA GLN A 196 2.40 9.41 14.25
C GLN A 196 3.28 8.61 15.23
N SER A 197 2.86 7.39 15.59
CA SER A 197 3.68 6.53 16.45
C SER A 197 4.94 6.06 15.73
N LEU A 198 4.85 5.72 14.44
CA LEU A 198 6.00 5.35 13.62
C LEU A 198 7.00 6.52 13.49
N HIS A 199 6.50 7.72 13.19
CA HIS A 199 7.32 8.93 13.08
C HIS A 199 8.06 9.25 14.40
N ARG A 200 7.41 9.06 15.55
CA ARG A 200 8.06 9.22 16.87
C ARG A 200 9.17 8.21 17.15
N GLU A 201 9.08 7.02 16.58
CA GLU A 201 10.15 6.02 16.61
C GLU A 201 11.28 6.33 15.62
N GLY A 202 11.20 7.45 14.89
CA GLY A 202 12.19 7.91 13.93
C GLY A 202 12.13 7.17 12.58
N LEU A 203 10.95 6.69 12.19
CA LEU A 203 10.71 5.96 10.94
C LEU A 203 9.59 6.63 10.16
N CYS A 204 9.77 6.80 8.82
CA CYS A 204 8.70 7.11 7.87
C CYS A 204 8.37 5.86 7.07
N HIS A 205 7.11 5.65 6.75
CA HIS A 205 6.67 4.44 6.05
C HIS A 205 7.04 4.44 4.57
N ARG A 206 6.83 5.56 3.89
CA ARG A 206 7.04 5.83 2.45
C ARG A 206 6.15 5.06 1.47
N ASP A 207 5.48 3.99 1.92
CA ASP A 207 4.54 3.21 1.09
C ASP A 207 3.19 3.04 1.82
N LEU A 208 2.64 4.17 2.34
CA LEU A 208 1.32 4.14 2.98
C LEU A 208 0.21 4.02 1.93
N LYS A 209 -0.51 2.91 1.98
CA LYS A 209 -1.66 2.60 1.14
C LYS A 209 -2.63 1.68 1.89
N PRO A 210 -3.90 1.55 1.44
CA PRO A 210 -4.87 0.71 2.13
C PRO A 210 -4.44 -0.74 2.31
N SER A 211 -3.68 -1.32 1.37
CA SER A 211 -3.18 -2.70 1.47
C SER A 211 -2.12 -2.89 2.57
N ASN A 212 -1.44 -1.81 2.99
CA ASN A 212 -0.44 -1.83 4.06
C ASN A 212 -1.05 -1.50 5.44
N ILE A 213 -2.39 -1.46 5.52
CA ILE A 213 -3.13 -1.29 6.78
C ILE A 213 -3.93 -2.55 7.06
N MET A 214 -3.58 -3.23 8.13
CA MET A 214 -4.37 -4.33 8.69
C MET A 214 -5.10 -3.86 9.94
N GLY A 215 -5.95 -4.72 10.50
CA GLY A 215 -6.70 -4.39 11.69
C GLY A 215 -6.70 -5.48 12.73
N THR A 216 -6.89 -5.06 13.97
CA THR A 216 -7.28 -5.94 15.07
C THR A 216 -8.64 -5.50 15.61
N ARG A 217 -9.46 -6.45 16.03
CA ARG A 217 -10.76 -6.15 16.66
C ARG A 217 -10.68 -6.44 18.16
N HIS A 218 -11.01 -5.43 18.95
CA HIS A 218 -11.19 -5.57 20.38
C HIS A 218 -12.48 -4.88 20.79
N GLU A 219 -13.36 -5.60 21.49
CA GLU A 219 -14.68 -5.08 21.92
C GLU A 219 -15.48 -4.43 20.78
N GLY A 220 -15.45 -5.03 19.60
CA GLY A 220 -16.17 -4.52 18.41
C GLY A 220 -15.55 -3.31 17.73
N LYS A 221 -14.44 -2.76 18.25
CA LYS A 221 -13.71 -1.66 17.64
C LYS A 221 -12.56 -2.17 16.80
N CYS A 222 -12.43 -1.66 15.58
CA CYS A 222 -11.27 -1.94 14.74
C CYS A 222 -10.16 -0.94 15.03
N THR A 223 -8.96 -1.47 15.27
CA THR A 223 -7.74 -0.67 15.48
C THR A 223 -6.78 -0.96 14.34
N ALA A 224 -6.29 0.09 13.69
CA ALA A 224 -5.33 -0.01 12.60
C ALA A 224 -3.95 -0.49 13.10
N VAL A 225 -3.33 -1.33 12.30
CA VAL A 225 -1.96 -1.84 12.47
C VAL A 225 -1.22 -1.65 11.15
N LEU A 226 -0.06 -0.98 11.19
CA LEU A 226 0.82 -0.86 10.02
C LEU A 226 1.57 -2.17 9.79
N ILE A 227 1.64 -2.55 8.52
CA ILE A 227 2.41 -3.68 8.01
C ILE A 227 3.32 -3.21 6.87
N ASP A 228 4.24 -4.06 6.47
CA ASP A 228 5.13 -3.84 5.32
C ASP A 228 6.02 -2.58 5.45
N LEU A 229 7.00 -2.68 6.35
CA LEU A 229 8.00 -1.64 6.57
C LEU A 229 9.26 -1.80 5.69
N GLY A 230 9.17 -2.61 4.63
CA GLY A 230 10.29 -2.90 3.74
C GLY A 230 10.86 -1.69 3.02
N LEU A 231 10.05 -0.67 2.77
CA LEU A 231 10.47 0.60 2.15
C LEU A 231 10.62 1.75 3.16
N SER A 232 10.53 1.50 4.47
CA SER A 232 10.59 2.58 5.46
C SER A 232 11.94 3.30 5.47
N LEU A 233 11.89 4.62 5.70
CA LEU A 233 13.07 5.46 5.92
C LEU A 233 13.30 5.61 7.43
N ALA A 234 14.53 5.41 7.87
CA ALA A 234 14.93 5.68 9.24
C ALA A 234 15.79 6.93 9.35
N LYS A 235 15.76 7.56 10.52
CA LYS A 235 16.75 8.58 10.86
C LYS A 235 18.16 7.99 10.91
N PRO A 236 19.20 8.77 10.60
CA PRO A 236 20.58 8.28 10.54
C PRO A 236 21.05 7.58 11.83
N GLU A 237 20.55 7.99 13.00
CA GLU A 237 20.90 7.36 14.27
C GLU A 237 20.39 5.92 14.34
N ILE A 238 19.19 5.66 13.79
CA ILE A 238 18.58 4.34 13.76
C ILE A 238 19.31 3.44 12.75
N GLU A 239 19.64 3.96 11.58
CA GLU A 239 20.43 3.21 10.58
C GLU A 239 21.76 2.77 11.17
N LYS A 240 22.43 3.67 11.92
CA LYS A 240 23.67 3.36 12.62
C LYS A 240 23.48 2.27 13.67
N ASP A 241 22.40 2.32 14.45
CA ASP A 241 22.09 1.30 15.46
C ASP A 241 21.83 -0.06 14.82
N LEU A 242 21.07 -0.09 13.72
CA LEU A 242 20.76 -1.30 12.97
C LEU A 242 21.94 -1.81 12.14
N ARG A 243 22.95 -0.96 11.88
CA ARG A 243 24.06 -1.20 10.94
C ARG A 243 23.57 -1.55 9.53
N LEU A 244 22.48 -0.92 9.14
CA LEU A 244 21.81 -1.06 7.84
C LEU A 244 21.44 0.34 7.34
N PHE A 245 21.34 0.48 6.03
CA PHE A 245 20.81 1.67 5.38
C PHE A 245 19.37 1.44 4.97
N SER A 246 18.57 2.48 5.06
CA SER A 246 17.21 2.48 4.52
C SER A 246 17.27 2.20 3.01
N PRO A 247 16.46 1.30 2.48
CA PRO A 247 16.46 1.02 1.05
C PRO A 247 15.96 2.23 0.26
N LYS A 248 16.38 2.34 -1.01
CA LYS A 248 15.81 3.31 -1.93
C LYS A 248 14.33 2.98 -2.14
N ALA A 249 13.47 3.98 -2.09
CA ALA A 249 12.05 3.77 -2.28
C ALA A 249 11.73 3.60 -3.78
N GLU A 250 11.14 2.49 -4.12
CA GLU A 250 10.43 2.29 -5.39
C GLU A 250 8.93 2.36 -5.08
N VAL A 251 8.44 3.59 -4.90
CA VAL A 251 7.05 3.82 -4.47
C VAL A 251 6.12 3.76 -5.67
N PRO A 252 5.02 3.00 -5.61
CA PRO A 252 3.99 3.03 -6.66
C PRO A 252 3.47 4.45 -6.87
N GLU A 253 3.40 4.90 -8.12
CA GLU A 253 2.98 6.26 -8.50
C GLU A 253 1.64 6.68 -7.90
N MET A 254 0.72 5.75 -7.70
CA MET A 254 -0.64 6.00 -7.19
C MET A 254 -0.70 6.65 -5.81
N TYR A 255 0.30 6.46 -4.95
CA TYR A 255 0.35 7.01 -3.59
C TYR A 255 1.60 7.86 -3.36
N ALA A 256 2.48 7.94 -4.34
CA ALA A 256 3.70 8.73 -4.25
C ALA A 256 3.37 10.22 -4.16
N ALA A 257 3.87 10.87 -3.13
CA ALA A 257 3.80 12.32 -3.03
C ALA A 257 4.73 12.97 -4.08
N PRO A 258 4.43 14.21 -4.54
CA PRO A 258 5.25 14.90 -5.55
C PRO A 258 6.74 14.93 -5.22
N GLU A 259 7.12 15.13 -3.96
CA GLU A 259 8.51 15.16 -3.50
C GLU A 259 9.22 13.79 -3.62
N ILE A 260 8.48 12.71 -3.46
CA ILE A 260 9.03 11.34 -3.65
C ILE A 260 9.24 11.07 -5.13
N TYR A 261 8.28 11.47 -5.98
CA TYR A 261 8.42 11.39 -7.43
C TYR A 261 9.62 12.21 -7.96
N SER A 262 9.90 13.33 -7.31
CA SER A 262 11.09 14.18 -7.60
C SER A 262 12.41 13.63 -7.02
N GLY A 263 12.41 12.43 -6.41
CA GLY A 263 13.63 11.76 -5.93
C GLY A 263 14.17 12.28 -4.60
N PHE A 264 13.33 12.91 -3.76
CA PHE A 264 13.66 13.32 -2.39
C PHE A 264 13.22 12.27 -1.35
N ASP A 265 13.12 11.03 -1.76
CA ASP A 265 12.66 9.91 -0.94
C ASP A 265 13.56 9.60 0.27
N SER A 266 14.82 10.04 0.23
CA SER A 266 15.80 9.84 1.31
C SER A 266 15.87 11.01 2.31
N GLU A 267 15.13 12.09 2.06
CA GLU A 267 15.11 13.25 2.94
C GLU A 267 14.02 13.10 3.99
N TRP A 268 14.44 13.02 5.28
CA TRP A 268 13.54 12.73 6.40
C TRP A 268 12.30 13.64 6.46
N ASP A 269 12.50 14.96 6.36
CA ASP A 269 11.39 15.91 6.48
C ASP A 269 10.41 15.81 5.32
N LEU A 270 10.91 15.48 4.11
CA LEU A 270 10.06 15.28 2.93
C LEU A 270 9.36 13.92 2.99
N ALA A 271 10.04 12.87 3.41
CA ALA A 271 9.44 11.56 3.60
C ALA A 271 8.30 11.57 4.64
N GLN A 272 8.46 12.35 5.72
CA GLN A 272 7.40 12.58 6.71
C GLN A 272 6.19 13.31 6.08
N CYS A 273 6.45 14.32 5.24
CA CYS A 273 5.39 15.01 4.49
C CYS A 273 4.72 14.09 3.48
N ALA A 274 5.47 13.16 2.86
CA ALA A 274 4.93 12.18 1.93
C ALA A 274 3.98 11.19 2.62
N ASP A 275 4.29 10.71 3.82
CA ASP A 275 3.36 9.89 4.60
C ASP A 275 2.06 10.65 4.90
N ILE A 276 2.13 11.96 5.15
CA ILE A 276 0.94 12.81 5.37
C ILE A 276 0.12 12.96 4.08
N TYR A 277 0.76 13.07 2.91
CA TYR A 277 0.06 13.06 1.63
C TYR A 277 -0.69 11.75 1.41
N SER A 278 -0.05 10.62 1.64
CA SER A 278 -0.67 9.30 1.52
C SER A 278 -1.87 9.13 2.48
N LEU A 279 -1.81 9.72 3.69
CA LEU A 279 -2.98 9.81 4.57
C LEU A 279 -4.14 10.57 3.90
N GLY A 280 -3.87 11.65 3.19
CA GLY A 280 -4.89 12.39 2.45
C GLY A 280 -5.52 11.58 1.32
N CYS A 281 -4.70 10.86 0.54
CA CYS A 281 -5.18 9.92 -0.50
C CYS A 281 -6.11 8.87 0.10
N MET A 282 -5.71 8.23 1.19
CA MET A 282 -6.54 7.23 1.87
C MET A 282 -7.83 7.82 2.45
N LEU A 283 -7.83 9.07 2.97
CA LEU A 283 -9.06 9.71 3.44
C LEU A 283 -10.05 9.94 2.30
N PHE A 284 -9.56 10.36 1.12
CA PHE A 284 -10.37 10.50 -0.07
C PHE A 284 -11.01 9.16 -0.46
N GLU A 285 -10.21 8.10 -0.56
CA GLU A 285 -10.62 6.76 -0.99
C GLU A 285 -11.60 6.08 -0.02
N LEU A 286 -11.56 6.41 1.27
CA LEU A 286 -12.57 5.95 2.23
C LEU A 286 -14.00 6.40 1.86
N PHE A 287 -14.14 7.48 1.07
CA PHE A 287 -15.43 8.10 0.79
C PHE A 287 -15.73 8.30 -0.69
N ASP A 288 -14.76 8.07 -1.57
CA ASP A 288 -14.95 8.09 -3.03
C ASP A 288 -14.80 6.67 -3.60
N LYS A 289 -15.41 6.41 -4.75
CA LYS A 289 -15.29 5.12 -5.45
C LYS A 289 -14.03 5.03 -6.30
N ARG A 290 -13.39 6.16 -6.57
CA ARG A 290 -12.15 6.26 -7.33
C ARG A 290 -10.96 6.26 -6.38
N THR A 291 -9.80 5.79 -6.83
CA THR A 291 -8.55 6.11 -6.15
C THR A 291 -8.30 7.62 -6.23
N PHE A 292 -7.56 8.16 -5.26
CA PHE A 292 -7.20 9.58 -5.30
C PHE A 292 -6.41 9.91 -6.57
N TYR A 293 -5.52 9.02 -6.97
CA TYR A 293 -4.71 9.16 -8.17
C TYR A 293 -5.57 9.27 -9.44
N ASN A 294 -6.51 8.36 -9.65
CA ASN A 294 -7.40 8.42 -10.81
C ASN A 294 -8.20 9.73 -10.82
N ALA A 295 -8.75 10.14 -9.68
CA ALA A 295 -9.47 11.39 -9.56
C ALA A 295 -8.58 12.62 -9.82
N LEU A 296 -7.30 12.57 -9.42
CA LEU A 296 -6.31 13.62 -9.65
C LEU A 296 -6.00 13.78 -11.15
N ILE A 297 -5.80 12.65 -11.84
CA ILE A 297 -5.56 12.65 -13.30
C ILE A 297 -6.82 13.08 -14.07
N GLU A 298 -8.01 12.60 -13.70
CA GLU A 298 -9.26 13.06 -14.29
C GLU A 298 -9.47 14.57 -14.15
N THR A 299 -9.06 15.15 -13.01
CA THR A 299 -9.24 16.59 -12.71
C THR A 299 -8.23 17.46 -13.44
N ASN A 300 -6.98 17.02 -13.56
CA ASN A 300 -5.86 17.84 -14.08
C ASN A 300 -5.40 17.42 -15.49
N GLY A 301 -5.87 16.26 -16.00
CA GLY A 301 -5.40 15.71 -17.26
C GLY A 301 -3.89 15.44 -17.23
N ASN A 302 -3.25 15.64 -18.36
CA ASN A 302 -1.78 15.52 -18.49
C ASN A 302 -1.02 16.59 -17.69
N GLY A 303 -1.67 17.69 -17.30
CA GLY A 303 -1.04 18.80 -16.62
C GLY A 303 -0.41 18.44 -15.28
N TYR A 304 -0.93 17.41 -14.57
CA TYR A 304 -0.30 16.89 -13.37
C TYR A 304 1.09 16.30 -13.66
N TRP A 305 1.16 15.37 -14.64
CA TRP A 305 2.41 14.73 -15.01
C TRP A 305 3.41 15.67 -15.66
N GLU A 306 2.93 16.58 -16.50
CA GLU A 306 3.77 17.63 -17.10
C GLU A 306 4.42 18.47 -15.99
N THR A 307 3.63 18.90 -14.98
CA THR A 307 4.13 19.65 -13.84
C THR A 307 5.15 18.85 -13.03
N ALA A 308 4.81 17.63 -12.63
CA ALA A 308 5.68 16.77 -11.83
C ALA A 308 6.99 16.45 -12.57
N ASN A 309 6.90 16.14 -13.88
CA ASN A 309 8.07 15.82 -14.69
C ASN A 309 8.96 17.06 -14.97
N ASN A 310 8.36 18.22 -15.22
CA ASN A 310 9.13 19.47 -15.40
C ASN A 310 9.93 19.82 -14.15
N ILE A 311 9.33 19.63 -12.97
CA ILE A 311 10.03 19.82 -11.71
C ILE A 311 11.20 18.84 -11.61
N ARG A 312 10.97 17.55 -11.84
CA ARG A 312 11.99 16.50 -11.75
C ARG A 312 13.15 16.73 -12.73
N VAL A 313 12.87 17.01 -13.98
CA VAL A 313 13.90 17.24 -15.00
C VAL A 313 14.73 18.49 -14.69
N GLY A 314 14.08 19.56 -14.21
CA GLY A 314 14.79 20.78 -13.82
C GLY A 314 15.80 20.57 -12.69
N GLU A 315 15.50 19.65 -11.76
CA GLU A 315 16.37 19.36 -10.65
C GLU A 315 17.58 18.47 -11.03
N GLU A 316 17.41 17.57 -11.98
CA GLU A 316 18.47 16.65 -12.45
C GLU A 316 19.68 17.40 -13.01
N GLU A 317 19.49 18.63 -13.51
CA GLU A 317 20.58 19.49 -14.01
C GLU A 317 21.64 19.84 -12.94
N PHE A 318 21.27 19.80 -11.64
CA PHE A 318 22.20 20.12 -10.53
C PHE A 318 22.93 18.91 -9.93
N GLY A 319 22.71 17.71 -10.46
CA GLY A 319 23.43 16.50 -10.06
C GLY A 319 23.28 16.18 -8.57
N GLY A 320 24.40 15.91 -7.90
CA GLY A 320 24.43 15.47 -6.49
C GLY A 320 24.35 16.60 -5.43
N ASP A 321 24.20 17.87 -5.82
CA ASP A 321 24.07 18.97 -4.86
C ASP A 321 22.64 19.10 -4.34
N LEU A 322 22.34 18.35 -3.27
CA LEU A 322 21.02 18.29 -2.66
C LEU A 322 20.46 19.67 -2.30
N LYS A 323 21.30 20.59 -1.79
CA LYS A 323 20.85 21.92 -1.39
C LYS A 323 20.35 22.73 -2.61
N LYS A 324 21.09 22.71 -3.69
CA LYS A 324 20.69 23.41 -4.92
C LYS A 324 19.44 22.77 -5.53
N ARG A 325 19.34 21.45 -5.50
CA ARG A 325 18.15 20.74 -5.93
C ARG A 325 16.93 21.17 -5.12
N LEU A 326 17.03 21.22 -3.79
CA LEU A 326 15.94 21.65 -2.92
C LEU A 326 15.56 23.12 -3.14
N ASP A 327 16.54 24.03 -3.30
CA ASP A 327 16.29 25.44 -3.57
C ASP A 327 15.49 25.59 -4.88
N LEU A 328 15.93 24.93 -5.97
CA LEU A 328 15.20 24.93 -7.24
C LEU A 328 13.81 24.27 -7.12
N TYR A 329 13.71 23.15 -6.41
CA TYR A 329 12.43 22.50 -6.15
C TYR A 329 11.42 23.46 -5.51
N HIS A 330 11.88 24.26 -4.54
CA HIS A 330 11.04 25.27 -3.89
C HIS A 330 10.58 26.37 -4.84
N ASP A 331 11.44 26.82 -5.75
CA ASP A 331 11.10 27.82 -6.76
C ASP A 331 10.07 27.25 -7.74
N LEU A 332 10.31 26.06 -8.27
CA LEU A 332 9.40 25.37 -9.19
C LEU A 332 8.05 25.05 -8.52
N LEU A 333 8.03 24.62 -7.26
CA LEU A 333 6.78 24.43 -6.52
C LEU A 333 5.99 25.74 -6.39
N SER A 334 6.66 26.87 -6.20
CA SER A 334 5.99 28.18 -6.09
C SER A 334 5.28 28.57 -7.37
N ASP A 335 5.88 28.24 -8.51
CA ASP A 335 5.38 28.59 -9.85
C ASP A 335 4.29 27.62 -10.34
N PHE A 336 4.50 26.32 -10.16
CA PHE A 336 3.66 25.27 -10.76
C PHE A 336 2.58 24.69 -9.85
N ALA A 337 2.83 24.58 -8.53
CA ALA A 337 1.87 23.98 -7.62
C ALA A 337 0.48 24.66 -7.61
N PRO A 338 0.35 25.98 -7.82
CA PRO A 338 -0.96 26.63 -7.88
C PRO A 338 -1.86 26.17 -9.04
N SER A 339 -1.30 25.58 -10.10
CA SER A 339 -2.08 25.05 -11.23
C SER A 339 -2.73 23.71 -10.94
N ILE A 340 -2.26 22.97 -9.92
CA ILE A 340 -2.76 21.64 -9.58
C ILE A 340 -4.01 21.73 -8.71
N ILE A 341 -5.09 21.16 -9.22
CA ILE A 341 -6.39 21.12 -8.53
C ILE A 341 -6.54 19.79 -7.78
N ILE A 342 -6.77 19.87 -6.47
CA ILE A 342 -7.06 18.70 -5.65
C ILE A 342 -8.48 18.20 -5.99
N PRO A 343 -8.66 16.90 -6.30
CA PRO A 343 -9.94 16.37 -6.71
C PRO A 343 -10.99 16.48 -5.60
N ARG A 344 -12.24 16.71 -6.02
CA ARG A 344 -13.39 16.76 -5.11
C ARG A 344 -14.00 15.38 -4.92
N ILE A 345 -14.41 15.11 -3.68
CA ILE A 345 -15.23 13.93 -3.37
C ILE A 345 -16.48 13.97 -4.26
N SER A 346 -16.78 12.86 -4.92
CA SER A 346 -17.89 12.76 -5.87
C SER A 346 -19.26 12.96 -5.22
N GLU A 347 -20.26 13.31 -6.02
CA GLU A 347 -21.65 13.43 -5.56
C GLU A 347 -22.24 12.08 -5.13
N GLU A 348 -21.73 10.98 -5.66
CA GLU A 348 -22.13 9.61 -5.34
C GLU A 348 -21.56 9.09 -4.01
N SER A 349 -20.71 9.88 -3.36
CA SER A 349 -20.15 9.53 -2.06
C SER A 349 -21.21 9.21 -1.02
N ILE A 350 -20.90 8.24 -0.15
CA ILE A 350 -21.75 7.90 1.01
C ILE A 350 -21.79 9.01 2.07
N LEU A 351 -20.87 9.98 2.00
CA LEU A 351 -20.81 11.11 2.93
C LEU A 351 -22.05 12.00 2.81
N PRO A 352 -22.74 12.32 3.91
CA PRO A 352 -23.78 13.34 3.93
C PRO A 352 -23.26 14.70 3.44
N LEU A 353 -24.09 15.40 2.64
CA LEU A 353 -23.71 16.69 2.02
C LEU A 353 -23.18 17.71 3.03
N TYR A 354 -23.81 17.79 4.21
CA TYR A 354 -23.49 18.80 5.23
C TYR A 354 -22.11 18.63 5.87
N ILE A 355 -21.49 17.43 5.81
CA ILE A 355 -20.11 17.20 6.29
C ILE A 355 -19.07 17.09 5.18
N ARG A 356 -19.50 16.93 3.93
CA ARG A 356 -18.61 16.72 2.78
C ARG A 356 -17.59 17.84 2.64
N LYS A 357 -18.03 19.11 2.81
CA LYS A 357 -17.13 20.26 2.79
C LYS A 357 -16.02 20.16 3.85
N SER A 358 -16.38 19.77 5.07
CA SER A 358 -15.41 19.66 6.16
C SER A 358 -14.39 18.56 5.95
N ILE A 359 -14.77 17.45 5.32
CA ILE A 359 -13.84 16.37 4.96
C ILE A 359 -12.95 16.81 3.79
N GLN A 360 -13.54 17.48 2.78
CA GLN A 360 -12.77 18.01 1.65
C GLN A 360 -11.69 19.01 2.09
N GLU A 361 -12.00 19.92 3.01
CA GLU A 361 -11.01 20.85 3.58
C GLU A 361 -9.83 20.14 4.26
N ILE A 362 -10.05 18.96 4.83
CA ILE A 362 -8.97 18.14 5.41
C ILE A 362 -8.16 17.50 4.28
N ILE A 363 -8.80 16.94 3.26
CA ILE A 363 -8.13 16.35 2.10
C ILE A 363 -7.28 17.41 1.39
N ASP A 364 -7.84 18.60 1.14
CA ASP A 364 -7.14 19.72 0.51
C ASP A 364 -5.82 20.07 1.23
N LYS A 365 -5.84 20.00 2.56
CA LYS A 365 -4.65 20.26 3.40
C LYS A 365 -3.67 19.09 3.44
N LEU A 366 -4.15 17.86 3.46
CA LEU A 366 -3.29 16.68 3.49
C LEU A 366 -2.65 16.40 2.12
N CYS A 367 -3.37 16.67 1.02
CA CYS A 367 -2.94 16.40 -0.35
C CYS A 367 -2.39 17.65 -1.08
N ALA A 368 -2.07 18.75 -0.39
CA ALA A 368 -1.49 19.91 -1.03
C ALA A 368 -0.24 19.49 -1.83
N PHE A 369 -0.19 19.88 -3.14
CA PHE A 369 0.93 19.53 -4.02
C PHE A 369 2.24 20.09 -3.45
N ASP A 370 2.24 21.36 -3.07
CA ASP A 370 3.36 21.98 -2.35
C ASP A 370 3.37 21.50 -0.89
N TYR A 371 4.32 20.64 -0.53
CA TYR A 371 4.45 20.06 0.80
C TYR A 371 4.59 21.11 1.92
N ARG A 372 5.08 22.32 1.62
CA ARG A 372 5.21 23.44 2.58
C ARG A 372 3.84 23.98 3.03
N LYS A 373 2.80 23.79 2.20
CA LYS A 373 1.39 24.14 2.46
C LYS A 373 0.59 22.98 3.05
N ARG A 374 1.20 21.79 3.08
CA ARG A 374 0.58 20.58 3.63
C ARG A 374 0.49 20.66 5.15
N THR A 375 -0.50 19.99 5.71
CA THR A 375 -0.61 19.78 7.17
C THR A 375 0.70 19.23 7.73
N LYS A 376 1.16 19.79 8.84
CA LYS A 376 2.34 19.29 9.55
C LYS A 376 1.98 18.19 10.53
N GLU A 377 2.97 17.37 10.90
CA GLU A 377 2.81 16.31 11.90
C GLU A 377 2.17 16.83 13.22
N SER A 378 2.57 17.99 13.69
CA SER A 378 2.06 18.63 14.91
C SER A 378 0.56 19.00 14.84
N GLU A 379 0.00 19.11 13.64
CA GLU A 379 -1.40 19.50 13.42
C GLU A 379 -2.35 18.28 13.28
N LEU A 380 -1.81 17.07 13.14
CA LEU A 380 -2.58 15.84 12.95
C LEU A 380 -3.52 15.54 14.14
N ASP A 381 -3.16 15.93 15.36
CA ASP A 381 -4.03 15.78 16.53
C ASP A 381 -5.29 16.64 16.42
N GLY A 382 -5.18 17.84 15.85
CA GLY A 382 -6.32 18.70 15.54
C GLY A 382 -7.25 18.07 14.49
N ILE A 383 -6.67 17.46 13.45
CA ILE A 383 -7.45 16.70 12.44
C ILE A 383 -8.17 15.53 13.09
N LYS A 384 -7.52 14.71 13.91
CA LYS A 384 -8.17 13.59 14.61
C LYS A 384 -9.34 14.08 15.49
N THR A 385 -9.15 15.20 16.17
CA THR A 385 -10.21 15.79 17.00
C THR A 385 -11.41 16.19 16.15
N LYS A 386 -11.19 16.88 15.03
CA LYS A 386 -12.25 17.27 14.08
C LYS A 386 -12.98 16.05 13.52
N LEU A 387 -12.24 15.01 13.09
CA LEU A 387 -12.81 13.77 12.55
C LEU A 387 -13.63 12.99 13.59
N ARG A 388 -13.16 12.91 14.85
CA ARG A 388 -13.90 12.27 15.95
C ARG A 388 -15.19 13.02 16.24
N HIS A 389 -15.17 14.34 16.21
CA HIS A 389 -16.38 15.15 16.40
C HIS A 389 -17.40 14.88 15.28
N ILE A 390 -16.96 14.85 14.02
CA ILE A 390 -17.83 14.50 12.89
C ILE A 390 -18.39 13.08 13.05
N ALA A 391 -17.57 12.11 13.43
CA ALA A 391 -18.01 10.74 13.66
C ALA A 391 -19.10 10.66 14.75
N HIS A 392 -18.96 11.45 15.81
CA HIS A 392 -19.95 11.51 16.89
C HIS A 392 -21.28 12.12 16.42
N ILE A 393 -21.25 13.19 15.63
CA ILE A 393 -22.46 13.77 15.02
C ILE A 393 -23.22 12.71 14.18
N LEU A 394 -22.49 11.94 13.37
CA LEU A 394 -23.07 10.88 12.55
C LEU A 394 -23.67 9.74 13.38
N GLU A 395 -23.04 9.36 14.48
CA GLU A 395 -23.56 8.35 15.41
C GLU A 395 -24.86 8.83 16.08
N ASP A 396 -24.91 10.06 16.54
CA ASP A 396 -26.10 10.66 17.15
C ASP A 396 -27.27 10.75 16.15
N GLU A 397 -27.01 11.13 14.91
CA GLU A 397 -28.01 11.16 13.85
C GLU A 397 -28.53 9.76 13.52
N HIS A 398 -27.65 8.77 13.41
CA HIS A 398 -28.01 7.37 13.23
C HIS A 398 -28.93 6.87 14.35
N LEU A 399 -28.61 7.16 15.61
CA LEU A 399 -29.44 6.79 16.77
C LEU A 399 -30.82 7.43 16.71
N ARG A 400 -30.92 8.72 16.33
CA ARG A 400 -32.20 9.43 16.13
C ARG A 400 -33.03 8.80 15.02
N GLU A 401 -32.42 8.37 13.91
CA GLU A 401 -33.14 7.67 12.84
C GLU A 401 -33.67 6.31 13.29
N LEU A 402 -32.86 5.53 14.02
CA LEU A 402 -33.29 4.25 14.59
C LEU A 402 -34.48 4.43 15.55
N TYR A 403 -34.46 5.46 16.40
CA TYR A 403 -35.55 5.75 17.30
C TYR A 403 -36.85 6.10 16.54
N LYS A 404 -36.75 6.95 15.51
CA LYS A 404 -37.89 7.29 14.65
C LYS A 404 -38.52 6.09 13.95
N LYS A 405 -37.68 5.17 13.48
CA LYS A 405 -38.11 3.90 12.84
C LYS A 405 -38.86 3.01 13.83
N ARG A 406 -38.37 2.85 15.06
CA ARG A 406 -38.98 2.03 16.11
C ARG A 406 -40.36 2.58 16.52
N THR A 407 -40.45 3.88 16.72
CA THR A 407 -41.72 4.54 17.09
C THR A 407 -42.81 4.44 16.00
N LYS A 408 -42.43 4.52 14.72
CA LYS A 408 -43.32 4.26 13.60
C LYS A 408 -43.83 2.82 13.58
N THR A 409 -42.95 1.85 13.78
CA THR A 409 -43.32 0.43 13.79
C THR A 409 -44.26 0.07 14.94
N HIS A 410 -44.09 0.66 16.13
CA HIS A 410 -45.01 0.49 17.25
C HIS A 410 -46.39 1.06 16.95
N ARG A 411 -46.47 2.28 16.42
CA ARG A 411 -47.76 2.90 16.05
C ARG A 411 -48.52 2.10 14.98
N THR A 412 -47.81 1.52 14.00
CA THR A 412 -48.45 0.72 12.95
C THR A 412 -48.98 -0.60 13.51
N ARG A 413 -48.34 -1.21 14.49
CA ARG A 413 -48.83 -2.43 15.17
C ARG A 413 -50.04 -2.17 16.06
N GLU A 414 -50.10 -1.04 16.77
CA GLU A 414 -51.22 -0.68 17.58
C GLU A 414 -52.48 -0.41 16.73
N VAL A 415 -52.31 0.19 15.53
CA VAL A 415 -53.43 0.43 14.59
C VAL A 415 -53.89 -0.86 13.88
N SER A 416 -53.06 -1.87 13.76
CA SER A 416 -53.44 -3.16 13.14
C SER A 416 -54.08 -4.13 14.13
N HIS A 417 -54.11 -3.82 15.41
CA HIS A 417 -54.73 -4.63 16.48
C HIS A 417 -55.96 -3.95 17.12
N ALA A 418 -56.31 -2.75 16.64
CA ALA A 418 -57.57 -2.03 16.96
C ALA A 418 -58.59 -2.17 15.82
#